data_6eed76c7af756a48e3f5d021159f29a3
#
_entry.id   6eed76c7af756a48e3f5d021159f29a3
#
_cell.length_a   1.000
_cell.length_b   1.000
_cell.length_c   1.000
_cell.angle_alpha   90.00
_cell.angle_beta   90.00
_cell.angle_gamma   90.00
#
_symmetry.space_group_name_H-M   'P 1'
#
loop_
_entity.id
_entity.type
_entity.pdbx_description
1 polymer ?
#
loop_
_entity_poly.entity_id
_entity_poly.type
_entity_poly.pdbx_seq_one_letter_code
_entity_poly.pdbx_strand_id
1 'polypeptide(L)'
;MGAFMDFQGKFDLELEGILKNASTKHKTVILTTLNQAWAEPGSIFDLFLESFQVGDNTQKLVNNLIIISMDQKAHARCLAIHPHCYALRTEGLNFSSEAYFMSEEYLKMMWRRIEFLGTVLEMGYSFVFTV
;
A
#
# COMPACT_ATOMS: atom_id res chain seq x y z
N MET A 1 -19.93 14.00 7.35
CA MET A 1 -19.16 12.81 7.71
C MET A 1 -18.10 13.15 8.73
N GLY A 2 -18.05 12.40 9.82
CA GLY A 2 -17.05 12.64 10.83
C GLY A 2 -15.63 12.25 10.39
N ALA A 3 -14.67 12.52 11.25
CA ALA A 3 -13.29 12.11 11.05
C ALA A 3 -13.16 10.60 11.24
N PHE A 4 -12.27 10.01 10.48
CA PHE A 4 -11.92 8.60 10.64
C PHE A 4 -10.72 8.46 11.54
N MET A 5 -10.77 7.44 12.38
CA MET A 5 -9.67 7.08 13.25
C MET A 5 -9.10 5.76 12.72
N ASP A 6 -7.77 5.62 12.68
CA ASP A 6 -7.19 4.34 12.39
C ASP A 6 -7.39 3.41 13.60
N PHE A 7 -6.95 2.15 13.48
CA PHE A 7 -7.15 1.18 14.56
C PHE A 7 -6.41 1.54 15.85
N GLN A 8 -5.50 2.52 15.80
CA GLN A 8 -4.79 3.02 16.98
C GLN A 8 -5.46 4.26 17.57
N GLY A 9 -6.61 4.67 17.03
CA GLY A 9 -7.35 5.80 17.51
C GLY A 9 -6.89 7.16 16.99
N LYS A 10 -6.08 7.18 15.93
CA LYS A 10 -5.55 8.41 15.35
C LYS A 10 -6.25 8.75 14.05
N PHE A 11 -6.51 10.04 13.84
CA PHE A 11 -7.02 10.52 12.57
C PHE A 11 -5.88 10.56 11.55
N ASP A 12 -6.05 9.87 10.43
CA ASP A 12 -5.00 9.73 9.43
C ASP A 12 -5.28 10.63 8.22
N LEU A 13 -4.86 11.88 8.33
CA LEU A 13 -5.00 12.86 7.26
C LEU A 13 -4.15 12.50 6.05
N GLU A 14 -2.98 11.91 6.27
CA GLU A 14 -2.11 11.52 5.18
C GLU A 14 -2.77 10.46 4.31
N LEU A 15 -3.33 9.44 4.93
CA LEU A 15 -4.02 8.38 4.19
C LEU A 15 -5.23 8.93 3.46
N GLU A 16 -6.02 9.79 4.09
CA GLU A 16 -7.17 10.40 3.46
C GLU A 16 -6.79 11.18 2.20
N GLY A 17 -5.71 11.96 2.28
CA GLY A 17 -5.22 12.71 1.13
C GLY A 17 -4.75 11.82 0.00
N ILE A 18 -4.04 10.74 0.31
CA ILE A 18 -3.55 9.80 -0.69
C ILE A 18 -4.72 9.09 -1.38
N LEU A 19 -5.68 8.62 -0.61
CA LEU A 19 -6.87 7.98 -1.18
C LEU A 19 -7.63 8.91 -2.10
N LYS A 20 -7.82 10.15 -1.67
CA LYS A 20 -8.52 11.14 -2.48
C LYS A 20 -7.82 11.42 -3.79
N ASN A 21 -6.49 11.54 -3.76
CA ASN A 21 -5.72 11.86 -4.96
C ASN A 21 -5.58 10.69 -5.93
N ALA A 22 -5.60 9.46 -5.43
CA ALA A 22 -5.41 8.27 -6.26
C ALA A 22 -6.72 7.66 -6.73
N SER A 23 -7.83 7.97 -6.10
CA SER A 23 -9.09 7.28 -6.41
C SER A 23 -9.70 7.73 -7.74
N THR A 24 -10.49 6.84 -8.32
CA THR A 24 -11.36 7.16 -9.44
C THR A 24 -12.52 8.03 -8.97
N LYS A 25 -13.33 8.51 -9.92
CA LYS A 25 -14.54 9.24 -9.57
C LYS A 25 -15.55 8.41 -8.77
N HIS A 26 -15.41 7.08 -8.81
CA HIS A 26 -16.25 6.16 -8.05
C HIS A 26 -15.60 5.72 -6.74
N LYS A 27 -14.58 6.43 -6.29
CA LYS A 27 -13.84 6.15 -5.05
C LYS A 27 -13.24 4.75 -5.01
N THR A 28 -12.63 4.34 -6.11
CA THR A 28 -11.95 3.05 -6.22
C THR A 28 -10.46 3.26 -6.40
N VAL A 29 -9.66 2.47 -5.70
CA VAL A 29 -8.20 2.50 -5.76
C VAL A 29 -7.66 1.09 -5.94
N ILE A 30 -6.41 0.99 -6.40
CA ILE A 30 -5.67 -0.27 -6.46
C ILE A 30 -4.63 -0.21 -5.34
N LEU A 31 -4.56 -1.25 -4.54
CA LEU A 31 -3.64 -1.30 -3.41
C LEU A 31 -2.67 -2.46 -3.57
N THR A 32 -1.40 -2.22 -3.27
CA THR A 32 -0.39 -3.25 -3.17
C THR A 32 0.52 -2.95 -2.00
N THR A 33 1.13 -3.98 -1.41
CA THR A 33 2.09 -3.80 -0.33
C THR A 33 3.51 -4.05 -0.84
N LEU A 34 4.48 -3.39 -0.21
CA LEU A 34 5.87 -3.46 -0.61
C LEU A 34 6.76 -3.51 0.62
N ASN A 35 7.73 -4.45 0.64
CA ASN A 35 8.78 -4.46 1.64
C ASN A 35 10.14 -4.30 0.95
N GLN A 36 11.21 -4.16 1.75
CA GLN A 36 12.55 -3.94 1.24
C GLN A 36 13.01 -5.03 0.26
N ALA A 37 12.66 -6.29 0.55
CA ALA A 37 13.11 -7.41 -0.27
C ALA A 37 12.65 -7.30 -1.72
N TRP A 38 11.46 -6.75 -1.94
CA TRP A 38 10.87 -6.63 -3.29
C TRP A 38 11.06 -5.25 -3.90
N ALA A 39 11.60 -4.30 -3.15
CA ALA A 39 11.78 -2.93 -3.59
C ALA A 39 13.13 -2.68 -4.29
N GLU A 40 14.07 -3.61 -4.23
CA GLU A 40 15.37 -3.45 -4.84
C GLU A 40 15.25 -3.23 -6.35
N PRO A 41 16.10 -2.38 -6.94
CA PRO A 41 16.09 -2.16 -8.38
C PRO A 41 16.20 -3.47 -9.17
N GLY A 42 15.35 -3.63 -10.19
CA GLY A 42 15.30 -4.84 -10.99
C GLY A 42 14.57 -6.01 -10.38
N SER A 43 13.98 -5.82 -9.20
CA SER A 43 13.23 -6.88 -8.51
C SER A 43 11.77 -6.93 -8.95
N ILE A 44 10.98 -7.72 -8.24
CA ILE A 44 9.56 -7.94 -8.55
C ILE A 44 8.76 -6.64 -8.65
N PHE A 45 9.06 -5.66 -7.81
CA PHE A 45 8.32 -4.40 -7.83
C PHE A 45 8.50 -3.65 -9.16
N ASP A 46 9.71 -3.61 -9.68
CA ASP A 46 9.97 -2.94 -10.95
C ASP A 46 9.23 -3.65 -12.10
N LEU A 47 9.21 -4.99 -12.08
CA LEU A 47 8.45 -5.76 -13.06
C LEU A 47 6.95 -5.51 -12.95
N PHE A 48 6.46 -5.39 -11.72
CA PHE A 48 5.04 -5.10 -11.48
C PHE A 48 4.65 -3.75 -12.09
N LEU A 49 5.44 -2.70 -11.86
CA LEU A 49 5.16 -1.39 -12.44
C LEU A 49 5.26 -1.40 -13.96
N GLU A 50 6.25 -2.13 -14.50
CA GLU A 50 6.39 -2.25 -15.95
C GLU A 50 5.16 -2.91 -16.57
N SER A 51 4.52 -3.84 -15.89
CA SER A 51 3.33 -4.51 -16.41
C SER A 51 2.20 -3.55 -16.73
N PHE A 52 2.09 -2.42 -16.02
CA PHE A 52 1.09 -1.41 -16.34
C PHE A 52 1.39 -0.71 -17.66
N GLN A 53 2.66 -0.61 -18.04
CA GLN A 53 3.07 0.08 -19.26
C GLN A 53 2.88 -0.79 -20.51
N VAL A 54 3.04 -2.10 -20.38
CA VAL A 54 2.97 -3.03 -21.51
C VAL A 54 1.62 -3.71 -21.68
N GLY A 55 0.75 -3.63 -20.68
CA GLY A 55 -0.58 -4.22 -20.76
C GLY A 55 -1.53 -3.38 -21.60
N ASP A 56 -2.56 -4.02 -22.15
CA ASP A 56 -3.59 -3.32 -22.91
C ASP A 56 -4.45 -2.44 -22.02
N ASN A 57 -4.45 -1.13 -22.31
CA ASN A 57 -5.27 -0.15 -21.58
C ASN A 57 -5.01 -0.08 -20.08
N THR A 58 -3.80 -0.46 -19.64
CA THR A 58 -3.47 -0.45 -18.23
C THR A 58 -2.59 0.73 -17.80
N GLN A 59 -2.02 1.50 -18.74
CA GLN A 59 -1.12 2.60 -18.39
C GLN A 59 -1.77 3.64 -17.49
N LYS A 60 -3.05 3.91 -17.68
CA LYS A 60 -3.77 4.89 -16.87
C LYS A 60 -4.04 4.39 -15.45
N LEU A 61 -4.08 3.08 -15.27
CA LEU A 61 -4.39 2.49 -13.97
C LEU A 61 -3.29 2.75 -12.94
N VAL A 62 -2.08 3.00 -13.38
CA VAL A 62 -0.99 3.31 -12.45
C VAL A 62 -1.29 4.57 -11.62
N ASN A 63 -2.11 5.48 -12.14
CA ASN A 63 -2.52 6.67 -11.42
C ASN A 63 -3.48 6.35 -10.26
N ASN A 64 -4.08 5.18 -10.27
CA ASN A 64 -4.99 4.73 -9.21
C ASN A 64 -4.31 3.75 -8.26
N LEU A 65 -3.04 3.47 -8.46
CA LEU A 65 -2.27 2.54 -7.62
C LEU A 65 -1.69 3.27 -6.43
N ILE A 66 -1.99 2.76 -5.24
CA ILE A 66 -1.37 3.21 -4.00
C ILE A 66 -0.47 2.08 -3.50
N ILE A 67 0.78 2.40 -3.23
CA ILE A 67 1.75 1.44 -2.73
C ILE A 67 1.89 1.62 -1.24
N ILE A 68 1.63 0.55 -0.50
CA ILE A 68 1.68 0.53 0.96
C ILE A 68 3.03 -0.03 1.35
N SER A 69 3.91 0.85 1.82
CA SER A 69 5.27 0.47 2.19
C SER A 69 5.31 -0.07 3.61
N MET A 70 5.91 -1.24 3.78
CA MET A 70 5.95 -1.93 5.06
C MET A 70 7.20 -1.59 5.88
N ASP A 71 8.16 -0.88 5.30
CA ASP A 71 9.38 -0.44 5.97
C ASP A 71 9.92 0.83 5.33
N GLN A 72 10.91 1.45 5.98
CA GLN A 72 11.42 2.75 5.52
C GLN A 72 12.14 2.67 4.17
N LYS A 73 12.86 1.60 3.92
CA LYS A 73 13.58 1.47 2.64
C LYS A 73 12.62 1.28 1.48
N ALA A 74 11.57 0.50 1.68
CA ALA A 74 10.53 0.35 0.67
C ALA A 74 9.83 1.69 0.42
N HIS A 75 9.57 2.45 1.47
CA HIS A 75 8.92 3.75 1.34
C HIS A 75 9.79 4.74 0.55
N ALA A 76 11.09 4.80 0.85
CA ALA A 76 12.01 5.65 0.11
C ALA A 76 12.05 5.28 -1.37
N ARG A 77 12.09 3.98 -1.67
CA ARG A 77 12.08 3.51 -3.06
C ARG A 77 10.77 3.89 -3.76
N CYS A 78 9.65 3.73 -3.06
CA CYS A 78 8.35 4.09 -3.61
C CYS A 78 8.28 5.58 -3.94
N LEU A 79 8.69 6.43 -3.01
CA LEU A 79 8.68 7.88 -3.22
C LEU A 79 9.54 8.29 -4.43
N ALA A 80 10.59 7.54 -4.73
CA ALA A 80 11.46 7.84 -5.85
C ALA A 80 10.82 7.53 -7.19
N ILE A 81 9.86 6.63 -7.26
CA ILE A 81 9.36 6.10 -8.55
C ILE A 81 7.83 6.11 -8.70
N HIS A 82 7.09 6.49 -7.66
CA HIS A 82 5.62 6.46 -7.73
C HIS A 82 5.03 7.61 -6.92
N PRO A 83 3.93 8.23 -7.40
CA PRO A 83 3.35 9.39 -6.72
C PRO A 83 2.49 9.07 -5.51
N HIS A 84 1.96 7.85 -5.39
CA HIS A 84 1.02 7.51 -4.31
C HIS A 84 1.62 6.46 -3.40
N CYS A 85 2.32 6.90 -2.37
CA CYS A 85 3.00 6.03 -1.42
C CYS A 85 2.52 6.30 0.00
N TYR A 86 2.20 5.24 0.73
CA TYR A 86 1.80 5.35 2.13
C TYR A 86 2.67 4.44 2.98
N ALA A 87 3.23 4.97 4.05
CA ALA A 87 4.06 4.18 4.97
C ALA A 87 3.18 3.58 6.05
N LEU A 88 3.01 2.27 6.03
CA LEU A 88 2.24 1.56 7.04
C LEU A 88 3.18 1.24 8.21
N ARG A 89 2.93 1.85 9.35
CA ARG A 89 3.77 1.70 10.53
C ARG A 89 3.12 0.76 11.54
N THR A 90 3.92 -0.09 12.12
CA THR A 90 3.50 -0.97 13.20
C THR A 90 4.57 -0.93 14.25
N GLU A 91 4.21 -0.45 15.44
CA GLU A 91 5.15 -0.27 16.53
C GLU A 91 5.76 -1.60 16.94
N GLY A 92 7.08 -1.61 17.12
CA GLY A 92 7.81 -2.79 17.57
C GLY A 92 8.00 -3.88 16.53
N LEU A 93 7.56 -3.67 15.29
CA LEU A 93 7.70 -4.67 14.23
C LEU A 93 8.51 -4.10 13.07
N ASN A 94 9.30 -4.98 12.45
CA ASN A 94 10.08 -4.65 11.27
C ASN A 94 9.73 -5.63 10.16
N PHE A 95 9.11 -5.12 9.10
CA PHE A 95 8.69 -5.93 7.95
C PHE A 95 9.62 -5.77 6.75
N SER A 96 10.89 -5.40 6.99
CA SER A 96 11.83 -5.13 5.91
C SER A 96 12.26 -6.37 5.15
N SER A 97 12.21 -7.53 5.77
CA SER A 97 12.60 -8.78 5.14
C SER A 97 11.41 -9.69 4.91
N GLU A 98 11.59 -10.67 4.02
CA GLU A 98 10.56 -11.65 3.75
C GLU A 98 10.42 -12.57 4.96
N ALA A 99 9.21 -12.68 5.50
CA ALA A 99 8.95 -13.52 6.65
C ALA A 99 8.62 -14.94 6.19
N TYR A 100 9.05 -15.94 6.96
CA TYR A 100 8.69 -17.32 6.67
C TYR A 100 7.18 -17.53 6.82
N PHE A 101 6.61 -18.30 5.90
CA PHE A 101 5.19 -18.61 5.91
C PHE A 101 4.78 -19.19 7.25
N MET A 102 3.69 -18.67 7.82
CA MET A 102 3.10 -19.07 9.11
C MET A 102 3.98 -18.79 10.33
N SER A 103 5.08 -18.05 10.18
CA SER A 103 5.83 -17.57 11.34
C SER A 103 5.02 -16.49 12.07
N GLU A 104 5.39 -16.21 13.33
CA GLU A 104 4.72 -15.16 14.10
C GLU A 104 4.79 -13.80 13.41
N GLU A 105 5.95 -13.46 12.85
CA GLU A 105 6.11 -12.20 12.12
C GLU A 105 5.25 -12.15 10.88
N TYR A 106 5.15 -13.28 10.16
CA TYR A 106 4.30 -13.38 8.99
C TYR A 106 2.84 -13.12 9.36
N LEU A 107 2.36 -13.74 10.44
CA LEU A 107 0.98 -13.58 10.88
C LEU A 107 0.70 -12.13 11.32
N LYS A 108 1.62 -11.50 12.01
CA LYS A 108 1.47 -10.10 12.41
C LYS A 108 1.38 -9.18 11.18
N MET A 109 2.21 -9.42 10.19
CA MET A 109 2.17 -8.66 8.95
C MET A 109 0.84 -8.84 8.22
N MET A 110 0.33 -10.07 8.16
CA MET A 110 -0.97 -10.35 7.54
C MET A 110 -2.10 -9.63 8.26
N TRP A 111 -2.12 -9.67 9.60
CA TRP A 111 -3.14 -8.99 10.38
C TRP A 111 -3.07 -7.47 10.18
N ARG A 112 -1.88 -6.92 10.14
CA ARG A 112 -1.72 -5.48 9.93
C ARG A 112 -2.28 -5.06 8.58
N ARG A 113 -2.04 -5.86 7.54
CA ARG A 113 -2.61 -5.61 6.22
C ARG A 113 -4.13 -5.63 6.25
N ILE A 114 -4.71 -6.64 6.91
CA ILE A 114 -6.18 -6.77 7.01
C ILE A 114 -6.79 -5.57 7.72
N GLU A 115 -6.18 -5.13 8.81
CA GLU A 115 -6.64 -3.94 9.53
C GLU A 115 -6.60 -2.70 8.64
N PHE A 116 -5.53 -2.54 7.88
CA PHE A 116 -5.39 -1.41 6.95
C PHE A 116 -6.48 -1.44 5.88
N LEU A 117 -6.73 -2.60 5.29
CA LEU A 117 -7.77 -2.72 4.27
C LEU A 117 -9.15 -2.38 4.84
N GLY A 118 -9.42 -2.80 6.07
CA GLY A 118 -10.66 -2.44 6.75
C GLY A 118 -10.79 -0.93 6.96
N THR A 119 -9.69 -0.27 7.30
CA THR A 119 -9.68 1.18 7.45
C THR A 119 -10.03 1.88 6.14
N VAL A 120 -9.47 1.42 5.02
CA VAL A 120 -9.79 1.99 3.71
C VAL A 120 -11.28 1.87 3.39
N LEU A 121 -11.87 0.71 3.67
CA LEU A 121 -13.30 0.52 3.47
C LEU A 121 -14.14 1.44 4.36
N GLU A 122 -13.74 1.61 5.61
CA GLU A 122 -14.44 2.50 6.53
C GLU A 122 -14.39 3.96 6.08
N MET A 123 -13.33 4.34 5.39
CA MET A 123 -13.20 5.68 4.83
C MET A 123 -14.04 5.91 3.57
N GLY A 124 -14.78 4.89 3.14
CA GLY A 124 -15.71 5.02 2.02
C GLY A 124 -15.11 4.69 0.66
N TYR A 125 -13.98 4.02 0.62
CA TYR A 125 -13.32 3.66 -0.64
C TYR A 125 -13.43 2.17 -0.93
N SER A 126 -13.60 1.86 -2.20
CA SER A 126 -13.48 0.49 -2.70
C SER A 126 -12.07 0.26 -3.20
N PHE A 127 -11.60 -0.97 -3.18
CA PHE A 127 -10.26 -1.25 -3.64
C PHE A 127 -10.16 -2.60 -4.34
N VAL A 128 -9.11 -2.71 -5.17
CA VAL A 128 -8.62 -3.98 -5.69
C VAL A 128 -7.24 -4.19 -5.06
N PHE A 129 -7.08 -5.26 -4.31
CA PHE A 129 -5.81 -5.57 -3.67
C PHE A 129 -5.03 -6.56 -4.52
N THR A 130 -3.78 -6.23 -4.82
CA THR A 130 -2.90 -7.07 -5.60
C THR A 130 -1.56 -7.25 -4.89
N VAL A 131 -0.91 -8.35 -5.13
CA VAL A 131 0.39 -8.66 -4.53
C VAL A 131 1.51 -8.50 -5.54
#